data_59bebb90d652d8a9d125d51aaa2e91cc
#
_entry.id   59bebb90d652d8a9d125d51aaa2e91cc
#
_cell.length_a   1.000
_cell.length_b   1.000
_cell.length_c   1.000
_cell.angle_alpha   90.00
_cell.angle_beta   90.00
_cell.angle_gamma   90.00
#
_symmetry.space_group_name_H-M   'P 1'
#
loop_
_entity.id
_entity.type
_entity.pdbx_description
1 polymer ?
#
loop_
_entity_poly.entity_id
_entity_poly.type
_entity_poly.pdbx_seq_one_letter_code
_entity_poly.pdbx_strand_id
1 'polypeptide(L)'
;MKTGHFRNKMLTLLTILGLGPVHAEPQQGLLDHDTRRLGSEETVNLKEAYGGKVVLVVNTASRCAYTGQYEGLEALYAKYQDRGLVVLGFPSNDFGGQEPGTEAQIKEFCRLTYSVKFPMFAKTQVKKGAADPFFTGLGETAGRYPKCNFHKYLIGRDGRLVDDYLSRTSPQSDEILNAVEALL
;
A
#
# COMPACT_ATOMS: atom_id res chain seq x y z
N MET A 1 -46.92 69.96 26.90
CA MET A 1 -46.86 68.58 27.32
C MET A 1 -46.89 67.71 26.07
N LYS A 2 -45.73 67.24 25.56
CA LYS A 2 -45.61 66.27 24.50
C LYS A 2 -44.37 65.46 24.78
N THR A 3 -44.57 64.21 25.13
CA THR A 3 -43.56 63.19 25.44
C THR A 3 -42.99 62.66 24.14
N GLY A 4 -41.70 62.85 23.95
CA GLY A 4 -40.95 62.25 22.79
C GLY A 4 -40.44 60.87 23.15
N HIS A 5 -40.80 59.85 22.30
CA HIS A 5 -40.27 58.49 22.39
C HIS A 5 -38.95 58.41 21.60
N PHE A 6 -37.88 58.21 22.32
CA PHE A 6 -36.61 57.85 21.73
C PHE A 6 -36.62 56.33 21.37
N ARG A 7 -36.64 56.03 20.10
CA ARG A 7 -36.45 54.60 19.59
C ARG A 7 -34.97 54.32 19.45
N ASN A 8 -34.44 53.53 20.37
CA ASN A 8 -33.10 53.01 20.32
C ASN A 8 -33.01 51.95 19.17
N LYS A 9 -32.27 52.27 18.11
CA LYS A 9 -31.94 51.31 17.06
C LYS A 9 -30.69 50.54 17.49
N MET A 10 -30.90 49.29 17.90
CA MET A 10 -29.86 48.36 18.21
C MET A 10 -29.23 47.87 16.89
N LEU A 11 -28.02 48.31 16.62
CA LEU A 11 -27.24 47.92 15.45
C LEU A 11 -26.56 46.54 15.74
N THR A 12 -27.12 45.45 15.20
CA THR A 12 -26.55 44.12 15.34
C THR A 12 -25.35 44.00 14.40
N LEU A 13 -24.15 43.97 14.98
CA LEU A 13 -22.91 43.75 14.25
C LEU A 13 -22.80 42.26 13.93
N LEU A 14 -23.01 41.88 12.66
CA LEU A 14 -22.85 40.51 12.17
C LEU A 14 -21.37 40.28 11.92
N THR A 15 -20.68 39.61 12.85
CA THR A 15 -19.30 39.14 12.67
C THR A 15 -19.30 37.96 11.72
N ILE A 16 -18.89 38.18 10.48
CA ILE A 16 -18.62 37.11 9.50
C ILE A 16 -17.28 36.48 9.90
N LEU A 17 -17.33 35.31 10.57
CA LEU A 17 -16.13 34.45 10.70
C LEU A 17 -15.73 34.01 9.31
N GLY A 18 -14.64 34.57 8.79
CA GLY A 18 -13.99 34.10 7.58
C GLY A 18 -13.44 32.72 7.79
N LEU A 19 -14.04 31.69 7.16
CA LEU A 19 -13.44 30.40 6.95
C LEU A 19 -12.25 30.62 5.98
N GLY A 20 -11.04 30.68 6.53
CA GLY A 20 -9.81 30.64 5.74
C GLY A 20 -9.76 29.33 4.94
N PRO A 21 -9.05 29.31 3.79
CA PRO A 21 -8.89 28.08 3.03
C PRO A 21 -8.23 27.05 3.92
N VAL A 22 -8.92 25.91 4.13
CA VAL A 22 -8.33 24.71 4.72
C VAL A 22 -7.25 24.26 3.73
N HIS A 23 -6.00 24.57 4.03
CA HIS A 23 -4.87 23.96 3.34
C HIS A 23 -4.90 22.49 3.75
N ALA A 24 -5.39 21.64 2.84
CA ALA A 24 -5.19 20.20 2.97
C ALA A 24 -3.67 20.00 2.98
N GLU A 25 -3.12 19.52 4.10
CA GLU A 25 -1.75 19.01 4.16
C GLU A 25 -1.57 18.06 2.99
N PRO A 26 -0.44 18.13 2.25
CA PRO A 26 -0.17 17.17 1.20
C PRO A 26 -0.21 15.78 1.82
N GLN A 27 -1.22 14.98 1.49
CA GLN A 27 -1.27 13.58 1.93
C GLN A 27 0.03 12.94 1.46
N GLN A 28 0.82 12.48 2.41
CA GLN A 28 2.03 11.73 2.16
C GLN A 28 1.66 10.58 1.22
N GLY A 29 2.27 10.53 0.04
CA GLY A 29 1.90 9.54 -0.97
C GLY A 29 2.11 8.13 -0.43
N LEU A 30 1.26 7.18 -0.77
CA LEU A 30 1.35 5.80 -0.26
C LEU A 30 2.74 5.18 -0.41
N LEU A 31 3.50 5.56 -1.43
CA LEU A 31 4.86 5.07 -1.66
C LEU A 31 5.95 5.89 -0.96
N ASP A 32 5.63 6.95 -0.23
CA ASP A 32 6.64 7.79 0.43
C ASP A 32 7.09 7.15 1.75
N HIS A 33 7.71 5.99 1.64
CA HIS A 33 8.21 5.17 2.75
C HIS A 33 9.58 4.60 2.45
N ASP A 34 10.43 4.62 3.47
CA ASP A 34 11.73 3.95 3.46
C ASP A 34 11.56 2.52 3.94
N THR A 35 12.12 1.57 3.21
CA THR A 35 12.10 0.16 3.60
C THR A 35 13.41 -0.52 3.23
N ARG A 36 13.82 -1.49 4.03
CA ARG A 36 15.06 -2.23 3.82
C ARG A 36 14.82 -3.42 2.87
N ARG A 37 15.77 -3.70 1.99
CA ARG A 37 15.71 -4.88 1.13
C ARG A 37 15.89 -6.17 1.93
N LEU A 38 15.25 -7.23 1.50
CA LEU A 38 15.33 -8.55 2.14
C LEU A 38 16.77 -9.07 2.22
N GLY A 39 17.21 -9.34 3.44
CA GLY A 39 18.56 -9.85 3.71
C GLY A 39 19.68 -8.93 3.22
N SER A 40 19.53 -7.61 3.41
CA SER A 40 20.48 -6.57 3.05
C SER A 40 20.34 -5.40 4.03
N GLU A 41 21.38 -4.57 4.14
CA GLU A 41 21.33 -3.29 4.88
C GLU A 41 20.90 -2.12 3.96
N GLU A 42 20.67 -2.38 2.68
CA GLU A 42 20.21 -1.37 1.73
C GLU A 42 18.78 -0.92 2.06
N THR A 43 18.63 0.36 2.35
CA THR A 43 17.33 1.03 2.50
C THR A 43 16.94 1.72 1.20
N VAL A 44 15.69 1.58 0.81
CA VAL A 44 15.12 2.13 -0.42
C VAL A 44 13.89 2.96 -0.08
N ASN A 45 13.83 4.19 -0.58
CA ASN A 45 12.58 4.95 -0.60
C ASN A 45 11.71 4.45 -1.76
N LEU A 46 10.51 3.94 -1.46
CA LEU A 46 9.65 3.30 -2.46
C LEU A 46 9.18 4.28 -3.54
N LYS A 47 8.96 5.55 -3.18
CA LYS A 47 8.55 6.59 -4.14
C LYS A 47 9.68 6.95 -5.11
N GLU A 48 10.91 7.07 -4.61
CA GLU A 48 12.07 7.35 -5.45
C GLU A 48 12.37 6.20 -6.41
N ALA A 49 12.27 4.95 -5.93
CA ALA A 49 12.60 3.77 -6.72
C ALA A 49 11.49 3.33 -7.68
N TYR A 50 10.22 3.54 -7.32
CA TYR A 50 9.08 2.96 -8.04
C TYR A 50 7.97 3.97 -8.39
N GLY A 51 8.13 5.23 -8.07
CA GLY A 51 7.19 6.28 -8.48
C GLY A 51 7.01 6.31 -10.00
N GLY A 52 5.78 6.55 -10.47
CA GLY A 52 5.42 6.52 -11.89
C GLY A 52 5.23 5.12 -12.49
N LYS A 53 5.44 4.05 -11.69
CA LYS A 53 5.14 2.67 -12.08
C LYS A 53 3.77 2.22 -11.56
N VAL A 54 3.23 1.18 -12.18
CA VAL A 54 2.14 0.40 -11.60
C VAL A 54 2.75 -0.53 -10.56
N VAL A 55 2.29 -0.48 -9.31
CA VAL A 55 2.91 -1.22 -8.20
C VAL A 55 1.92 -2.21 -7.60
N LEU A 56 2.29 -3.49 -7.58
CA LEU A 56 1.55 -4.53 -6.88
C LEU A 56 2.29 -4.92 -5.59
N VAL A 57 1.76 -4.50 -4.44
CA VAL A 57 2.31 -4.80 -3.11
C VAL A 57 1.69 -6.09 -2.59
N VAL A 58 2.51 -7.03 -2.10
CA VAL A 58 2.05 -8.34 -1.62
C VAL A 58 2.74 -8.71 -0.32
N ASN A 59 1.97 -9.06 0.72
CA ASN A 59 2.54 -9.70 1.90
C ASN A 59 2.70 -11.20 1.67
N THR A 60 3.88 -11.76 1.92
CA THR A 60 4.24 -13.12 1.51
C THR A 60 4.60 -14.02 2.71
N ALA A 61 4.60 -15.34 2.48
CA ALA A 61 5.10 -16.31 3.44
C ALA A 61 5.53 -17.60 2.75
N SER A 62 6.57 -18.28 3.32
CA SER A 62 7.17 -19.49 2.77
C SER A 62 6.40 -20.78 3.08
N ARG A 63 5.48 -20.76 4.07
CA ARG A 63 4.76 -21.96 4.56
C ARG A 63 3.24 -21.79 4.59
N CYS A 64 2.70 -21.11 3.59
CA CYS A 64 1.27 -20.83 3.46
C CYS A 64 0.65 -21.72 2.36
N ALA A 65 -0.65 -22.01 2.48
CA ALA A 65 -1.39 -22.66 1.40
C ALA A 65 -1.34 -21.89 0.07
N TYR A 66 -1.10 -20.58 0.13
CA TYR A 66 -0.98 -19.72 -1.04
C TYR A 66 0.45 -19.50 -1.52
N THR A 67 1.47 -20.16 -0.94
CA THR A 67 2.88 -19.96 -1.29
C THR A 67 3.17 -20.20 -2.80
N GLY A 68 2.44 -21.13 -3.44
CA GLY A 68 2.52 -21.33 -4.88
C GLY A 68 2.19 -20.09 -5.73
N GLN A 69 1.55 -19.07 -5.17
CA GLN A 69 1.31 -17.82 -5.89
C GLN A 69 2.59 -17.02 -6.21
N TYR A 70 3.74 -17.36 -5.62
CA TYR A 70 5.03 -16.81 -6.06
C TYR A 70 5.29 -17.02 -7.56
N GLU A 71 4.93 -18.20 -8.11
CA GLU A 71 5.05 -18.47 -9.55
C GLU A 71 4.22 -17.48 -10.39
N GLY A 72 2.97 -17.27 -9.99
CA GLY A 72 2.09 -16.34 -10.69
C GLY A 72 2.53 -14.89 -10.56
N LEU A 73 3.07 -14.49 -9.41
CA LEU A 73 3.64 -13.14 -9.19
C LEU A 73 4.88 -12.91 -10.05
N GLU A 74 5.78 -13.89 -10.11
CA GLU A 74 6.99 -13.81 -10.95
C GLU A 74 6.62 -13.77 -12.43
N ALA A 75 5.67 -14.60 -12.88
CA ALA A 75 5.19 -14.59 -14.26
C ALA A 75 4.54 -13.25 -14.64
N LEU A 76 3.74 -12.67 -13.72
CA LEU A 76 3.14 -11.34 -13.89
C LEU A 76 4.23 -10.27 -14.02
N TYR A 77 5.21 -10.29 -13.11
CA TYR A 77 6.34 -9.37 -13.13
C TYR A 77 7.15 -9.50 -14.42
N ALA A 78 7.56 -10.71 -14.78
CA ALA A 78 8.32 -10.96 -16.01
C ALA A 78 7.60 -10.48 -17.27
N LYS A 79 6.25 -10.63 -17.33
CA LYS A 79 5.43 -10.21 -18.48
C LYS A 79 5.36 -8.69 -18.64
N TYR A 80 5.29 -7.94 -17.53
CA TYR A 80 4.92 -6.54 -17.59
C TYR A 80 5.99 -5.57 -17.03
N GLN A 81 7.12 -6.03 -16.51
CA GLN A 81 8.17 -5.15 -15.94
C GLN A 81 8.66 -4.09 -16.93
N ASP A 82 8.84 -4.47 -18.21
CA ASP A 82 9.32 -3.58 -19.26
C ASP A 82 8.23 -2.56 -19.69
N ARG A 83 6.97 -2.82 -19.34
CA ARG A 83 5.85 -1.89 -19.54
C ARG A 83 5.60 -1.01 -18.32
N GLY A 84 6.33 -1.21 -17.23
CA GLY A 84 6.27 -0.36 -16.05
C GLY A 84 5.51 -0.96 -14.86
N LEU A 85 5.23 -2.27 -14.83
CA LEU A 85 4.78 -2.95 -13.61
C LEU A 85 5.97 -3.27 -12.71
N VAL A 86 5.79 -3.13 -11.41
CA VAL A 86 6.65 -3.73 -10.40
C VAL A 86 5.82 -4.48 -9.36
N VAL A 87 6.32 -5.63 -8.93
CA VAL A 87 5.79 -6.39 -7.78
C VAL A 87 6.71 -6.16 -6.60
N LEU A 88 6.16 -5.82 -5.43
CA LEU A 88 6.91 -5.61 -4.20
C LEU A 88 6.46 -6.64 -3.15
N GLY A 89 7.36 -7.55 -2.78
CA GLY A 89 7.08 -8.62 -1.83
C GLY A 89 7.56 -8.28 -0.42
N PHE A 90 6.70 -8.47 0.57
CA PHE A 90 6.98 -8.21 1.98
C PHE A 90 6.70 -9.47 2.81
N PRO A 91 7.71 -10.24 3.20
CA PRO A 91 7.52 -11.39 4.07
C PRO A 91 6.91 -11.00 5.41
N SER A 92 5.91 -11.74 5.87
CA SER A 92 5.25 -11.47 7.16
C SER A 92 4.96 -12.76 7.91
N ASN A 93 5.27 -12.76 9.22
CA ASN A 93 5.00 -13.88 10.12
C ASN A 93 3.69 -13.75 10.90
N ASP A 94 2.85 -12.75 10.56
CA ASP A 94 1.66 -12.38 11.34
C ASP A 94 0.53 -13.42 11.27
N PHE A 95 0.53 -14.29 10.26
CA PHE A 95 -0.53 -15.25 10.03
C PHE A 95 -0.02 -16.68 10.25
N GLY A 96 -0.36 -17.23 11.42
CA GLY A 96 -0.05 -18.61 11.77
C GLY A 96 1.44 -18.94 11.90
N GLY A 97 2.32 -17.93 12.03
CA GLY A 97 3.76 -18.17 12.10
C GLY A 97 4.32 -18.80 10.81
N GLN A 98 3.72 -18.49 9.65
CA GLN A 98 4.02 -19.15 8.38
C GLN A 98 5.27 -18.58 7.66
N GLU A 99 5.95 -17.59 8.26
CA GLU A 99 7.24 -17.07 7.79
C GLU A 99 8.28 -17.07 8.93
N PRO A 100 8.63 -18.25 9.52
CA PRO A 100 9.49 -18.32 10.68
C PRO A 100 10.98 -18.08 10.37
N GLY A 101 11.38 -18.19 9.10
CA GLY A 101 12.78 -18.12 8.67
C GLY A 101 13.43 -16.76 8.93
N THR A 102 14.77 -16.76 8.97
CA THR A 102 15.55 -15.52 8.87
C THR A 102 15.40 -14.93 7.47
N GLU A 103 15.68 -13.64 7.31
CA GLU A 103 15.62 -12.98 6.01
C GLU A 103 16.53 -13.64 4.96
N ALA A 104 17.72 -14.13 5.37
CA ALA A 104 18.62 -14.87 4.50
C ALA A 104 17.97 -16.17 4.01
N GLN A 105 17.33 -16.93 4.89
CA GLN A 105 16.61 -18.16 4.55
C GLN A 105 15.41 -17.90 3.63
N ILE A 106 14.66 -16.84 3.88
CA ILE A 106 13.53 -16.44 3.04
C ILE A 106 14.01 -16.03 1.65
N LYS A 107 15.07 -15.23 1.56
CA LYS A 107 15.68 -14.82 0.30
C LYS A 107 16.15 -16.03 -0.53
N GLU A 108 16.81 -16.98 0.11
CA GLU A 108 17.28 -18.21 -0.53
C GLU A 108 16.09 -19.07 -1.00
N PHE A 109 15.07 -19.25 -0.17
CA PHE A 109 13.84 -19.98 -0.53
C PHE A 109 13.15 -19.36 -1.76
N CYS A 110 12.92 -18.06 -1.76
CA CYS A 110 12.30 -17.36 -2.89
C CYS A 110 13.11 -17.53 -4.18
N ARG A 111 14.44 -17.40 -4.08
CA ARG A 111 15.34 -17.53 -5.23
C ARG A 111 15.41 -18.95 -5.78
N LEU A 112 15.60 -19.95 -4.91
CA LEU A 112 15.84 -21.34 -5.32
C LEU A 112 14.56 -22.08 -5.71
N THR A 113 13.45 -21.81 -5.00
CA THR A 113 12.19 -22.55 -5.22
C THR A 113 11.33 -21.91 -6.32
N TYR A 114 11.26 -20.57 -6.35
CA TYR A 114 10.35 -19.85 -7.25
C TYR A 114 11.06 -18.93 -8.24
N SER A 115 12.41 -18.88 -8.21
CA SER A 115 13.21 -18.01 -9.09
C SER A 115 12.77 -16.54 -9.05
N VAL A 116 12.31 -16.07 -7.89
CA VAL A 116 11.80 -14.70 -7.68
C VAL A 116 12.87 -13.67 -8.05
N LYS A 117 12.51 -12.77 -8.96
CA LYS A 117 13.32 -11.63 -9.43
C LYS A 117 12.71 -10.28 -9.03
N PHE A 118 11.41 -10.23 -8.77
CA PHE A 118 10.80 -8.99 -8.30
C PHE A 118 11.36 -8.58 -6.93
N PRO A 119 11.37 -7.27 -6.61
CA PRO A 119 11.90 -6.75 -5.36
C PRO A 119 11.23 -7.36 -4.13
N MET A 120 12.06 -7.83 -3.20
CA MET A 120 11.65 -8.33 -1.89
C MET A 120 12.25 -7.44 -0.78
N PHE A 121 11.46 -7.18 0.26
CA PHE A 121 11.81 -6.31 1.36
C PHE A 121 11.89 -7.05 2.69
N ALA A 122 12.37 -6.36 3.73
CA ALA A 122 12.53 -6.90 5.06
C ALA A 122 11.22 -7.48 5.62
N LYS A 123 11.34 -8.45 6.50
CA LYS A 123 10.17 -9.00 7.22
C LYS A 123 9.44 -7.86 7.94
N THR A 124 8.13 -7.81 7.75
CA THR A 124 7.32 -6.73 8.29
C THR A 124 6.01 -7.21 8.91
N GLN A 125 5.42 -6.38 9.75
CA GLN A 125 4.10 -6.59 10.31
C GLN A 125 3.05 -5.94 9.41
N VAL A 126 1.98 -6.66 9.11
CA VAL A 126 0.93 -6.22 8.17
C VAL A 126 -0.47 -6.27 8.77
N LYS A 127 -0.61 -6.88 9.96
CA LYS A 127 -1.89 -7.10 10.63
C LYS A 127 -2.38 -5.82 11.30
N LYS A 128 -3.65 -5.49 11.16
CA LYS A 128 -4.28 -4.32 11.79
C LYS A 128 -3.91 -4.21 13.27
N GLY A 129 -3.48 -3.03 13.69
CA GLY A 129 -3.08 -2.72 15.05
C GLY A 129 -1.60 -2.99 15.37
N ALA A 130 -0.87 -3.70 14.49
CA ALA A 130 0.56 -3.93 14.59
C ALA A 130 1.32 -3.64 13.28
N ALA A 131 0.58 -3.31 12.22
CA ALA A 131 1.15 -3.05 10.89
C ALA A 131 2.18 -1.91 10.94
N ASP A 132 3.23 -2.07 10.16
CA ASP A 132 4.18 -0.98 9.95
C ASP A 132 3.51 0.22 9.25
N PRO A 133 4.16 1.39 9.20
CA PRO A 133 3.56 2.60 8.63
C PRO A 133 3.12 2.44 7.18
N PHE A 134 3.86 1.70 6.34
CA PHE A 134 3.50 1.47 4.94
C PHE A 134 2.21 0.65 4.82
N PHE A 135 2.13 -0.49 5.52
CA PHE A 135 0.92 -1.32 5.52
C PHE A 135 -0.24 -0.69 6.29
N THR A 136 0.04 0.18 7.25
CA THR A 136 -1.00 1.01 7.90
C THR A 136 -1.64 1.94 6.87
N GLY A 137 -0.85 2.69 6.10
CA GLY A 137 -1.36 3.57 5.03
C GLY A 137 -2.15 2.82 3.96
N LEU A 138 -1.66 1.65 3.51
CA LEU A 138 -2.37 0.80 2.55
C LEU A 138 -3.71 0.31 3.12
N GLY A 139 -3.70 -0.23 4.34
CA GLY A 139 -4.89 -0.79 4.98
C GLY A 139 -5.96 0.25 5.30
N GLU A 140 -5.56 1.46 5.69
CA GLU A 140 -6.48 2.59 5.93
C GLU A 140 -7.07 3.10 4.63
N THR A 141 -6.24 3.29 3.59
CA THR A 141 -6.71 3.75 2.28
C THR A 141 -7.66 2.75 1.62
N ALA A 142 -7.36 1.46 1.70
CA ALA A 142 -8.22 0.40 1.18
C ALA A 142 -9.47 0.14 2.04
N GLY A 143 -9.50 0.63 3.30
CA GLY A 143 -10.50 0.22 4.28
C GLY A 143 -10.36 -1.25 4.69
N ARG A 144 -9.28 -1.93 4.30
CA ARG A 144 -9.06 -3.35 4.50
C ARG A 144 -7.58 -3.68 4.71
N TYR A 145 -7.25 -4.28 5.85
CA TYR A 145 -5.95 -4.85 6.14
C TYR A 145 -5.85 -6.31 5.69
N PRO A 146 -4.65 -6.84 5.44
CA PRO A 146 -4.45 -8.27 5.20
C PRO A 146 -5.06 -9.10 6.34
N LYS A 147 -5.80 -10.15 5.98
CA LYS A 147 -6.34 -11.16 6.91
C LYS A 147 -5.64 -12.51 6.76
N CYS A 148 -4.77 -12.62 5.77
CA CYS A 148 -3.94 -13.79 5.48
C CYS A 148 -2.73 -13.35 4.62
N ASN A 149 -1.76 -14.25 4.45
CA ASN A 149 -0.66 -14.04 3.50
C ASN A 149 -1.17 -13.98 2.06
N PHE A 150 -0.40 -13.35 1.18
CA PHE A 150 -0.72 -13.11 -0.24
C PHE A 150 -1.95 -12.23 -0.47
N HIS A 151 -2.26 -11.32 0.44
CA HIS A 151 -3.11 -10.17 0.14
C HIS A 151 -2.34 -9.20 -0.77
N LYS A 152 -3.02 -8.56 -1.71
CA LYS A 152 -2.38 -7.66 -2.69
C LYS A 152 -3.04 -6.31 -2.66
N TYR A 153 -2.24 -5.24 -2.87
CA TYR A 153 -2.71 -3.89 -3.11
C TYR A 153 -2.14 -3.40 -4.43
N LEU A 154 -2.99 -2.88 -5.30
CA LEU A 154 -2.62 -2.34 -6.60
C LEU A 154 -2.59 -0.82 -6.54
N ILE A 155 -1.47 -0.22 -6.87
CA ILE A 155 -1.23 1.21 -6.88
C ILE A 155 -0.97 1.65 -8.32
N GLY A 156 -1.65 2.71 -8.76
CA GLY A 156 -1.49 3.28 -10.08
C GLY A 156 -0.20 4.11 -10.21
N ARG A 157 0.09 4.54 -11.45
CA ARG A 157 1.27 5.37 -11.76
C ARG A 157 1.26 6.72 -11.04
N ASP A 158 0.10 7.21 -10.65
CA ASP A 158 -0.09 8.44 -9.86
C ASP A 158 0.16 8.25 -8.36
N GLY A 159 0.53 7.04 -7.93
CA GLY A 159 0.78 6.67 -6.53
C GLY A 159 -0.48 6.46 -5.69
N ARG A 160 -1.66 6.43 -6.31
CA ARG A 160 -2.94 6.19 -5.62
C ARG A 160 -3.30 4.71 -5.63
N LEU A 161 -3.91 4.26 -4.54
CA LEU A 161 -4.50 2.93 -4.49
C LEU A 161 -5.62 2.81 -5.52
N VAL A 162 -5.56 1.76 -6.34
CA VAL A 162 -6.58 1.43 -7.34
C VAL A 162 -7.53 0.36 -6.79
N ASP A 163 -6.97 -0.71 -6.23
CA ASP A 163 -7.75 -1.83 -5.68
C ASP A 163 -6.94 -2.66 -4.68
N ASP A 164 -7.63 -3.55 -3.95
CA ASP A 164 -7.02 -4.57 -3.10
C ASP A 164 -7.63 -5.96 -3.37
N TYR A 165 -6.79 -6.99 -3.35
CA TYR A 165 -7.22 -8.36 -3.66
C TYR A 165 -6.94 -9.30 -2.50
N LEU A 166 -7.93 -10.12 -2.17
CA LEU A 166 -7.79 -11.11 -1.11
C LEU A 166 -6.75 -12.19 -1.47
N SER A 167 -6.25 -12.87 -0.47
CA SER A 167 -5.25 -13.94 -0.61
C SER A 167 -5.63 -15.00 -1.63
N ARG A 168 -6.93 -15.34 -1.76
CA ARG A 168 -7.44 -16.34 -2.70
C ARG A 168 -7.41 -15.90 -4.16
N THR A 169 -7.37 -14.60 -4.45
CA THR A 169 -7.33 -14.08 -5.82
C THR A 169 -5.95 -14.36 -6.41
N SER A 170 -5.91 -15.20 -7.43
CA SER A 170 -4.65 -15.54 -8.11
C SER A 170 -4.03 -14.32 -8.79
N PRO A 171 -2.69 -14.15 -8.74
CA PRO A 171 -2.02 -13.10 -9.51
C PRO A 171 -2.27 -13.17 -11.01
N GLN A 172 -2.70 -14.33 -11.52
CA GLN A 172 -3.00 -14.57 -12.93
C GLN A 172 -4.50 -14.61 -13.24
N SER A 173 -5.35 -14.17 -12.30
CA SER A 173 -6.77 -14.03 -12.56
C SER A 173 -7.04 -12.87 -13.54
N ASP A 174 -8.09 -13.00 -14.34
CA ASP A 174 -8.53 -11.92 -15.24
C ASP A 174 -8.78 -10.60 -14.48
N GLU A 175 -9.21 -10.69 -13.23
CA GLU A 175 -9.42 -9.53 -12.36
C GLU A 175 -8.13 -8.71 -12.18
N ILE A 176 -7.02 -9.36 -11.82
CA ILE A 176 -5.72 -8.67 -11.65
C ILE A 176 -5.10 -8.32 -13.00
N LEU A 177 -5.13 -9.22 -13.96
CA LEU A 177 -4.54 -8.98 -15.29
C LEU A 177 -5.17 -7.77 -15.97
N ASN A 178 -6.51 -7.69 -16.01
CA ASN A 178 -7.22 -6.58 -16.63
C ASN A 178 -6.97 -5.25 -15.89
N ALA A 179 -6.95 -5.27 -14.55
CA ALA A 179 -6.65 -4.08 -13.77
C ALA A 179 -5.23 -3.56 -14.01
N VAL A 180 -4.24 -4.46 -14.05
CA VAL A 180 -2.85 -4.11 -14.38
C VAL A 180 -2.74 -3.57 -15.81
N GLU A 181 -3.31 -4.27 -16.80
CA GLU A 181 -3.25 -3.84 -18.21
C GLU A 181 -3.90 -2.47 -18.45
N ALA A 182 -4.96 -2.15 -17.74
CA ALA A 182 -5.63 -0.85 -17.83
C ALA A 182 -4.78 0.32 -17.28
N LEU A 183 -3.76 0.04 -16.47
CA LEU A 183 -2.87 1.04 -15.86
C LEU A 183 -1.52 1.18 -16.61
N LEU A 184 -1.17 0.22 -17.46
CA LEU A 184 0.09 0.17 -18.20
C LEU A 184 0.03 0.92 -19.54
#